data_9f4488cd9a935ceb455002ac03d1b8a3
#
_entry.id   9f4488cd9a935ceb455002ac03d1b8a3
#
_cell.length_a   1.000
_cell.length_b   1.000
_cell.length_c   1.000
_cell.angle_alpha   90.00
_cell.angle_beta   90.00
_cell.angle_gamma   90.00
#
_symmetry.space_group_name_H-M   'P 1'
#
loop_
_entity.id
_entity.type
_entity.pdbx_description
1 polymer ?
#
loop_
_entity_poly.entity_id
_entity_poly.type
_entity_poly.pdbx_seq_one_letter_code
_entity_poly.pdbx_strand_id
1 'polypeptide(L)'
;IVVFAGTFYFLWKKSRPQEIRYEELSAEIADIKKTTLITGTIEPRDEVNIKPQISGIISEIYKEAGDQVKEGEVIAKVKVIPEMGSLSSAQSRLRIAELNLEQAQTNFGREKALYDKQLVSAEEYDQVRQALDQAKEEKEAAEEALEVVRDGVSKRNATASSTLIRSTITGLILDVPVKVGNSVIQSNTFNDGTTIATVADMNDLIFKGNLDETEVGKVDEGT
;
A
#
# COMPACT_ATOMS: atom_id res chain seq x y z
N ILE A 1 97.46 -18.56 46.94
CA ILE A 1 96.58 -17.63 47.71
C ILE A 1 95.87 -16.64 46.78
N VAL A 2 96.51 -16.02 45.77
CA VAL A 2 95.90 -15.00 44.88
C VAL A 2 94.75 -15.57 44.05
N VAL A 3 94.90 -16.79 43.53
CA VAL A 3 93.83 -17.47 42.70
C VAL A 3 92.61 -17.77 43.57
N PHE A 4 92.77 -18.16 44.80
CA PHE A 4 91.70 -18.41 45.75
C PHE A 4 90.95 -17.15 46.14
N ALA A 5 91.60 -16.05 46.32
CA ALA A 5 90.99 -14.73 46.59
C ALA A 5 90.19 -14.22 45.38
N GLY A 6 90.68 -14.43 44.15
CA GLY A 6 89.99 -14.02 42.92
C GLY A 6 88.71 -14.82 42.65
N THR A 7 88.74 -16.17 42.90
CA THR A 7 87.55 -17.01 42.76
C THR A 7 86.51 -16.68 43.84
N PHE A 8 86.92 -16.40 45.07
CA PHE A 8 86.02 -16.04 46.15
C PHE A 8 85.38 -14.67 45.91
N TYR A 9 86.14 -13.69 45.40
CA TYR A 9 85.61 -12.40 45.00
C TYR A 9 84.57 -12.50 43.85
N PHE A 10 84.87 -13.34 42.87
CA PHE A 10 83.95 -13.58 41.73
C PHE A 10 82.63 -14.24 42.16
N LEU A 11 82.70 -15.26 43.03
CA LEU A 11 81.53 -15.93 43.59
C LEU A 11 80.72 -14.98 44.49
N TRP A 12 81.39 -14.17 45.30
CA TRP A 12 80.68 -13.18 46.13
C TRP A 12 80.01 -12.10 45.34
N LYS A 13 80.60 -11.63 44.24
CA LYS A 13 79.97 -10.67 43.29
C LYS A 13 78.82 -11.29 42.56
N LYS A 14 78.88 -12.58 42.20
CA LYS A 14 77.82 -13.30 41.50
C LYS A 14 76.65 -13.75 42.43
N SER A 15 76.95 -13.87 43.71
CA SER A 15 76.02 -14.29 44.76
C SER A 15 75.17 -13.14 45.31
N ARG A 16 75.38 -11.91 44.86
CA ARG A 16 74.49 -10.83 45.27
C ARG A 16 73.10 -11.06 44.67
N PRO A 17 72.02 -11.13 45.49
CA PRO A 17 70.69 -11.22 44.99
C PRO A 17 70.36 -9.99 44.10
N GLN A 18 69.82 -10.21 42.92
CA GLN A 18 69.29 -9.10 42.14
C GLN A 18 68.15 -8.47 42.94
N GLU A 19 68.25 -7.18 43.19
CA GLU A 19 67.11 -6.42 43.74
C GLU A 19 65.94 -6.49 42.77
N ILE A 20 64.90 -7.22 43.16
CA ILE A 20 63.64 -7.26 42.42
C ILE A 20 63.06 -5.86 42.64
N ARG A 21 63.08 -5.07 41.59
CA ARG A 21 62.45 -3.77 41.56
C ARG A 21 60.96 -4.01 41.33
N TYR A 22 60.15 -3.91 42.37
CA TYR A 22 58.74 -3.92 42.30
C TYR A 22 58.27 -2.55 41.80
N GLU A 23 57.45 -2.53 40.73
CA GLU A 23 56.75 -1.34 40.28
C GLU A 23 55.45 -1.31 41.05
N GLU A 24 55.27 -0.37 41.93
CA GLU A 24 53.98 -0.18 42.63
C GLU A 24 52.99 0.42 41.66
N LEU A 25 51.99 -0.40 41.21
CA LEU A 25 50.85 0.06 40.46
C LEU A 25 49.74 0.42 41.46
N SER A 26 49.41 1.67 41.50
CA SER A 26 48.28 2.17 42.27
C SER A 26 46.98 1.74 41.56
N ALA A 27 46.06 1.11 42.30
CA ALA A 27 44.73 0.79 41.76
C ALA A 27 43.95 2.09 41.61
N GLU A 28 43.58 2.39 40.38
CA GLU A 28 42.74 3.54 40.03
C GLU A 28 41.32 3.07 39.72
N ILE A 29 40.32 3.76 40.29
CA ILE A 29 38.90 3.49 39.97
C ILE A 29 38.61 4.15 38.64
N ALA A 30 38.40 3.36 37.62
CA ALA A 30 38.02 3.83 36.29
C ALA A 30 36.75 3.15 35.82
N ASP A 31 35.90 3.90 35.10
CA ASP A 31 34.70 3.36 34.47
C ASP A 31 35.09 2.51 33.26
N ILE A 32 34.69 1.25 33.28
CA ILE A 32 34.86 0.34 32.14
C ILE A 32 33.59 0.40 31.29
N LYS A 33 33.68 1.05 30.11
CA LYS A 33 32.63 1.02 29.12
C LYS A 33 32.71 -0.30 28.34
N LYS A 34 31.71 -1.16 28.53
CA LYS A 34 31.54 -2.36 27.74
C LYS A 34 30.65 -2.02 26.54
N THR A 35 31.19 -2.15 25.34
CA THR A 35 30.45 -1.88 24.10
C THR A 35 30.19 -3.19 23.37
N THR A 36 28.94 -3.38 22.88
CA THR A 36 28.57 -4.49 22.03
C THR A 36 28.25 -3.93 20.65
N LEU A 37 28.85 -4.50 19.60
CA LEU A 37 28.56 -4.12 18.22
C LEU A 37 27.38 -4.92 17.72
N ILE A 38 26.32 -4.22 17.32
CA ILE A 38 25.11 -4.82 16.73
C ILE A 38 25.05 -4.38 15.27
N THR A 39 24.86 -5.34 14.37
CA THR A 39 24.60 -5.08 12.96
C THR A 39 23.13 -5.26 12.68
N GLY A 40 22.56 -4.39 11.84
CA GLY A 40 21.14 -4.45 11.51
C GLY A 40 20.79 -3.53 10.34
N THR A 41 19.51 -3.47 10.04
CA THR A 41 18.93 -2.62 9.01
C THR A 41 18.05 -1.54 9.64
N ILE A 42 18.02 -0.37 9.01
CA ILE A 42 17.05 0.67 9.34
C ILE A 42 15.88 0.48 8.40
N GLU A 43 14.70 0.31 8.97
CA GLU A 43 13.45 0.10 8.23
C GLU A 43 12.40 1.09 8.73
N PRO A 44 11.45 1.51 7.91
CA PRO A 44 10.30 2.25 8.38
C PRO A 44 9.48 1.38 9.34
N ARG A 45 8.88 2.00 10.35
CA ARG A 45 8.02 1.28 11.33
C ARG A 45 6.79 0.71 10.65
N ASP A 46 6.14 1.52 9.82
CA ASP A 46 4.90 1.18 9.14
C ASP A 46 5.10 1.22 7.62
N GLU A 47 4.84 0.08 6.98
CA GLU A 47 4.79 -0.07 5.55
C GLU A 47 3.38 -0.44 5.12
N VAL A 48 2.86 0.24 4.11
CA VAL A 48 1.53 -0.03 3.56
C VAL A 48 1.65 -0.47 2.11
N ASN A 49 1.18 -1.68 1.85
CA ASN A 49 1.07 -2.22 0.50
C ASN A 49 -0.21 -1.70 -0.17
N ILE A 50 -0.05 -0.83 -1.14
CA ILE A 50 -1.15 -0.29 -1.93
C ILE A 50 -1.60 -1.35 -2.92
N LYS A 51 -2.87 -1.75 -2.81
CA LYS A 51 -3.48 -2.81 -3.62
C LYS A 51 -4.66 -2.25 -4.43
N PRO A 52 -4.96 -2.80 -5.62
CA PRO A 52 -6.07 -2.33 -6.43
C PRO A 52 -7.42 -2.76 -5.81
N GLN A 53 -8.43 -1.94 -5.99
CA GLN A 53 -9.81 -2.24 -5.61
C GLN A 53 -10.58 -3.02 -6.69
N ILE A 54 -10.01 -3.11 -7.90
CA ILE A 54 -10.56 -3.85 -9.04
C ILE A 54 -9.46 -4.62 -9.74
N SER A 55 -9.82 -5.75 -10.36
CA SER A 55 -8.90 -6.50 -11.20
C SER A 55 -8.85 -5.93 -12.61
N GLY A 56 -7.67 -5.97 -13.23
CA GLY A 56 -7.49 -5.41 -14.56
C GLY A 56 -6.04 -5.43 -15.04
N ILE A 57 -5.70 -4.54 -15.97
CA ILE A 57 -4.34 -4.35 -16.49
C ILE A 57 -3.89 -2.94 -16.14
N ILE A 58 -2.64 -2.79 -15.68
CA ILE A 58 -2.01 -1.49 -15.47
C ILE A 58 -1.92 -0.76 -16.81
N SER A 59 -2.61 0.37 -16.95
CA SER A 59 -2.57 1.20 -18.15
C SER A 59 -1.51 2.28 -18.07
N GLU A 60 -1.32 2.88 -16.89
CA GLU A 60 -0.38 3.97 -16.67
C GLU A 60 0.16 3.89 -15.24
N ILE A 61 1.42 4.27 -15.05
CA ILE A 61 2.07 4.46 -13.75
C ILE A 61 2.53 5.90 -13.69
N TYR A 62 2.12 6.64 -12.67
CA TYR A 62 2.41 8.08 -12.51
C TYR A 62 3.53 8.35 -11.53
N LYS A 63 3.87 7.37 -10.69
CA LYS A 63 4.86 7.48 -9.62
C LYS A 63 5.82 6.30 -9.66
N GLU A 64 7.08 6.56 -9.33
CA GLU A 64 8.15 5.56 -9.29
C GLU A 64 8.68 5.38 -7.86
N ALA A 65 9.50 4.34 -7.65
CA ALA A 65 10.20 4.15 -6.40
C ALA A 65 11.11 5.35 -6.10
N GLY A 66 11.06 5.88 -4.88
CA GLY A 66 11.75 7.10 -4.47
C GLY A 66 10.92 8.38 -4.53
N ASP A 67 9.71 8.34 -5.10
CA ASP A 67 8.80 9.49 -5.12
C ASP A 67 8.06 9.66 -3.78
N GLN A 68 7.85 10.92 -3.40
CA GLN A 68 6.95 11.24 -2.28
C GLN A 68 5.51 11.32 -2.77
N VAL A 69 4.60 10.78 -1.97
CA VAL A 69 3.16 10.80 -2.22
C VAL A 69 2.39 11.27 -1.00
N LYS A 70 1.27 11.93 -1.25
CA LYS A 70 0.30 12.32 -0.22
C LYS A 70 -0.86 11.35 -0.23
N GLU A 71 -1.55 11.26 0.92
CA GLU A 71 -2.81 10.53 0.99
C GLU A 71 -3.80 11.02 -0.08
N GLY A 72 -4.40 10.07 -0.81
CA GLY A 72 -5.31 10.33 -1.94
C GLY A 72 -4.61 10.61 -3.29
N GLU A 73 -3.29 10.76 -3.34
CA GLU A 73 -2.55 11.00 -4.58
C GLU A 73 -2.53 9.74 -5.47
N VAL A 74 -2.67 9.93 -6.79
CA VAL A 74 -2.76 8.83 -7.75
C VAL A 74 -1.36 8.27 -8.03
N ILE A 75 -1.20 6.96 -7.87
CA ILE A 75 0.05 6.23 -8.13
C ILE A 75 0.00 5.57 -9.51
N ALA A 76 -1.11 4.89 -9.82
CA ALA A 76 -1.26 4.15 -11.07
C ALA A 76 -2.73 4.14 -11.52
N LYS A 77 -2.93 3.77 -12.78
CA LYS A 77 -4.27 3.59 -13.38
C LYS A 77 -4.43 2.16 -13.88
N VAL A 78 -5.53 1.54 -13.52
CA VAL A 78 -5.92 0.20 -13.96
C VAL A 78 -7.02 0.31 -15.00
N LYS A 79 -6.88 -0.43 -16.09
CA LYS A 79 -7.94 -0.64 -17.07
C LYS A 79 -8.66 -1.94 -16.74
N VAL A 80 -9.97 -1.84 -16.52
CA VAL A 80 -10.81 -3.01 -16.21
C VAL A 80 -10.84 -3.97 -17.39
N ILE A 81 -10.81 -5.28 -17.10
CA ILE A 81 -11.14 -6.33 -18.04
C ILE A 81 -12.51 -6.86 -17.62
N PRO A 82 -13.60 -6.45 -18.29
CA PRO A 82 -14.92 -6.88 -17.89
C PRO A 82 -15.09 -8.39 -18.11
N GLU A 83 -15.75 -9.04 -17.17
CA GLU A 83 -16.20 -10.41 -17.37
C GLU A 83 -17.29 -10.44 -18.44
N MET A 84 -17.12 -11.29 -19.47
CA MET A 84 -18.01 -11.33 -20.62
C MET A 84 -19.46 -11.66 -20.26
N GLY A 85 -19.69 -12.49 -19.22
CA GLY A 85 -21.04 -12.83 -18.74
C GLY A 85 -21.72 -11.61 -18.12
N SER A 86 -21.02 -10.88 -17.26
CA SER A 86 -21.52 -9.67 -16.63
C SER A 86 -21.78 -8.56 -17.64
N LEU A 87 -20.87 -8.39 -18.62
CA LEU A 87 -21.02 -7.42 -19.70
C LEU A 87 -22.25 -7.72 -20.55
N SER A 88 -22.42 -8.98 -20.97
CA SER A 88 -23.59 -9.41 -21.77
C SER A 88 -24.92 -9.22 -21.02
N SER A 89 -24.92 -9.51 -19.70
CA SER A 89 -26.09 -9.31 -18.84
C SER A 89 -26.47 -7.83 -18.72
N ALA A 90 -25.48 -6.95 -18.52
CA ALA A 90 -25.69 -5.50 -18.43
C ALA A 90 -26.20 -4.92 -19.76
N GLN A 91 -25.61 -5.36 -20.88
CA GLN A 91 -26.08 -4.97 -22.22
C GLN A 91 -27.54 -5.41 -22.48
N SER A 92 -27.90 -6.61 -22.05
CA SER A 92 -29.27 -7.11 -22.19
C SER A 92 -30.27 -6.30 -21.37
N ARG A 93 -29.90 -5.92 -20.13
CA ARG A 93 -30.74 -5.06 -19.27
C ARG A 93 -30.94 -3.67 -19.89
N LEU A 94 -29.86 -3.05 -20.41
CA LEU A 94 -29.97 -1.75 -21.09
C LEU A 94 -30.94 -1.85 -22.29
N ARG A 95 -30.81 -2.89 -23.11
CA ARG A 95 -31.67 -3.08 -24.27
C ARG A 95 -33.14 -3.24 -23.88
N ILE A 96 -33.44 -3.96 -22.78
CA ILE A 96 -34.80 -4.08 -22.26
C ILE A 96 -35.33 -2.73 -21.79
N ALA A 97 -34.52 -1.96 -21.07
CA ALA A 97 -34.90 -0.64 -20.57
C ALA A 97 -35.15 0.36 -21.75
N GLU A 98 -34.33 0.29 -22.81
CA GLU A 98 -34.57 1.07 -24.04
C GLU A 98 -35.89 0.76 -24.71
N LEU A 99 -36.23 -0.54 -24.83
CA LEU A 99 -37.53 -0.95 -25.40
C LEU A 99 -38.70 -0.49 -24.54
N ASN A 100 -38.59 -0.58 -23.22
CA ASN A 100 -39.60 -0.10 -22.28
C ASN A 100 -39.79 1.42 -22.41
N LEU A 101 -38.67 2.17 -22.52
CA LEU A 101 -38.73 3.61 -22.72
C LEU A 101 -39.42 3.98 -24.06
N GLU A 102 -39.07 3.32 -25.14
CA GLU A 102 -39.71 3.54 -26.46
C GLU A 102 -41.24 3.28 -26.39
N GLN A 103 -41.64 2.20 -25.72
CA GLN A 103 -43.07 1.88 -25.50
C GLN A 103 -43.75 2.96 -24.66
N ALA A 104 -43.11 3.41 -23.55
CA ALA A 104 -43.65 4.46 -22.68
C ALA A 104 -43.76 5.81 -23.42
N GLN A 105 -42.77 6.16 -24.26
CA GLN A 105 -42.78 7.37 -25.10
C GLN A 105 -43.93 7.33 -26.10
N THR A 106 -44.14 6.19 -26.74
CA THR A 106 -45.21 5.99 -27.70
C THR A 106 -46.58 6.12 -27.03
N ASN A 107 -46.77 5.51 -25.85
CA ASN A 107 -47.98 5.61 -25.06
C ASN A 107 -48.26 7.04 -24.64
N PHE A 108 -47.23 7.72 -24.09
CA PHE A 108 -47.31 9.11 -23.66
C PHE A 108 -47.67 10.05 -24.83
N GLY A 109 -47.04 9.86 -26.01
CA GLY A 109 -47.38 10.64 -27.21
C GLY A 109 -48.83 10.52 -27.63
N ARG A 110 -49.41 9.29 -27.56
CA ARG A 110 -50.82 9.05 -27.84
C ARG A 110 -51.72 9.69 -26.82
N GLU A 111 -51.45 9.48 -25.53
CA GLU A 111 -52.27 9.99 -24.42
C GLU A 111 -52.25 11.52 -24.36
N LYS A 112 -51.11 12.13 -24.63
CA LYS A 112 -50.96 13.58 -24.72
C LYS A 112 -51.84 14.16 -25.84
N ALA A 113 -51.87 13.53 -27.03
CA ALA A 113 -52.72 13.97 -28.15
C ALA A 113 -54.22 13.83 -27.84
N LEU A 114 -54.62 12.88 -27.02
CA LEU A 114 -56.02 12.71 -26.55
C LEU A 114 -56.33 13.73 -25.44
N TYR A 115 -55.40 13.99 -24.53
CA TYR A 115 -55.56 14.96 -23.48
C TYR A 115 -55.70 16.39 -24.03
N ASP A 116 -54.90 16.76 -25.04
CA ASP A 116 -54.97 18.06 -25.71
C ASP A 116 -56.35 18.26 -26.39
N LYS A 117 -57.04 17.16 -26.74
CA LYS A 117 -58.41 17.17 -27.27
C LYS A 117 -59.48 17.00 -26.20
N GLN A 118 -59.13 16.98 -24.92
CA GLN A 118 -60.04 16.79 -23.78
C GLN A 118 -60.78 15.44 -23.80
N LEU A 119 -60.19 14.38 -24.39
CA LEU A 119 -60.79 13.05 -24.52
C LEU A 119 -60.40 12.09 -23.40
N VAL A 120 -59.44 12.45 -22.56
CA VAL A 120 -58.95 11.66 -21.41
C VAL A 120 -58.87 12.54 -20.17
N SER A 121 -58.89 11.91 -19.00
CA SER A 121 -58.80 12.60 -17.71
C SER A 121 -57.37 13.06 -17.41
N ALA A 122 -57.22 14.04 -16.52
CA ALA A 122 -55.91 14.48 -16.05
C ALA A 122 -55.18 13.34 -15.30
N GLU A 123 -55.92 12.48 -14.60
CA GLU A 123 -55.37 11.33 -13.87
C GLU A 123 -54.75 10.32 -14.81
N GLU A 124 -55.41 9.96 -15.92
CA GLU A 124 -54.87 9.05 -16.95
C GLU A 124 -53.61 9.62 -17.61
N TYR A 125 -53.62 10.92 -17.93
CA TYR A 125 -52.46 11.61 -18.47
C TYR A 125 -51.28 11.59 -17.50
N ASP A 126 -51.50 11.86 -16.19
CA ASP A 126 -50.47 11.86 -15.18
C ASP A 126 -49.89 10.45 -14.93
N GLN A 127 -50.71 9.40 -14.99
CA GLN A 127 -50.25 8.00 -14.91
C GLN A 127 -49.27 7.64 -16.05
N VAL A 128 -49.59 8.01 -17.27
CA VAL A 128 -48.73 7.71 -18.43
C VAL A 128 -47.44 8.57 -18.38
N ARG A 129 -47.54 9.79 -17.89
CA ARG A 129 -46.40 10.65 -17.67
C ARG A 129 -45.45 10.05 -16.63
N GLN A 130 -45.98 9.58 -15.49
CA GLN A 130 -45.17 8.90 -14.45
C GLN A 130 -44.52 7.63 -15.02
N ALA A 131 -45.24 6.84 -15.80
CA ALA A 131 -44.70 5.65 -16.46
C ALA A 131 -43.53 5.97 -17.42
N LEU A 132 -43.64 7.11 -18.16
CA LEU A 132 -42.55 7.59 -19.00
C LEU A 132 -41.32 8.02 -18.17
N ASP A 133 -41.54 8.76 -17.07
CA ASP A 133 -40.47 9.22 -16.24
C ASP A 133 -39.76 8.04 -15.52
N GLN A 134 -40.53 7.05 -15.06
CA GLN A 134 -39.98 5.80 -14.53
C GLN A 134 -39.14 5.04 -15.58
N ALA A 135 -39.62 4.89 -16.81
CA ALA A 135 -38.87 4.21 -17.87
C ALA A 135 -37.56 4.94 -18.25
N LYS A 136 -37.54 6.28 -18.13
CA LYS A 136 -36.31 7.07 -18.31
C LYS A 136 -35.26 6.76 -17.22
N GLU A 137 -35.71 6.75 -15.95
CA GLU A 137 -34.84 6.42 -14.82
C GLU A 137 -34.29 4.98 -14.91
N GLU A 138 -35.13 4.02 -15.30
CA GLU A 138 -34.70 2.62 -15.51
C GLU A 138 -33.64 2.51 -16.62
N LYS A 139 -33.80 3.24 -17.74
CA LYS A 139 -32.81 3.28 -18.80
C LYS A 139 -31.49 3.90 -18.32
N GLU A 140 -31.55 5.00 -17.61
CA GLU A 140 -30.37 5.67 -17.08
C GLU A 140 -29.61 4.77 -16.06
N ALA A 141 -30.36 4.11 -15.16
CA ALA A 141 -29.78 3.16 -14.22
C ALA A 141 -29.09 1.95 -14.91
N ALA A 142 -29.74 1.42 -15.98
CA ALA A 142 -29.18 0.32 -16.77
C ALA A 142 -27.92 0.77 -17.56
N GLU A 143 -27.89 1.99 -18.07
CA GLU A 143 -26.75 2.58 -18.75
C GLU A 143 -25.56 2.78 -17.78
N GLU A 144 -25.80 3.30 -16.57
CA GLU A 144 -24.80 3.41 -15.53
C GLU A 144 -24.25 2.04 -15.12
N ALA A 145 -25.12 1.04 -14.95
CA ALA A 145 -24.69 -0.31 -14.61
C ALA A 145 -23.80 -0.93 -15.69
N LEU A 146 -24.10 -0.71 -16.97
CA LEU A 146 -23.25 -1.14 -18.08
C LEU A 146 -21.91 -0.41 -18.06
N GLU A 147 -21.89 0.89 -17.81
CA GLU A 147 -20.67 1.69 -17.75
C GLU A 147 -19.74 1.22 -16.61
N VAL A 148 -20.31 0.93 -15.42
CA VAL A 148 -19.55 0.37 -14.29
C VAL A 148 -18.95 -0.99 -14.63
N VAL A 149 -19.71 -1.88 -15.29
CA VAL A 149 -19.19 -3.20 -15.69
C VAL A 149 -18.09 -3.08 -16.75
N ARG A 150 -18.24 -2.16 -17.70
CA ARG A 150 -17.29 -1.99 -18.81
C ARG A 150 -16.03 -1.23 -18.41
N ASP A 151 -16.20 -0.11 -17.69
CA ASP A 151 -15.13 0.86 -17.44
C ASP A 151 -14.69 0.90 -15.96
N GLY A 152 -15.40 0.19 -15.07
CA GLY A 152 -15.14 0.18 -13.63
C GLY A 152 -15.57 1.45 -12.90
N VAL A 153 -16.19 2.40 -13.58
CA VAL A 153 -16.57 3.73 -13.05
C VAL A 153 -17.86 4.19 -13.72
N SER A 154 -18.75 4.79 -12.94
CA SER A 154 -19.86 5.59 -13.46
C SER A 154 -19.42 7.04 -13.66
N LYS A 155 -19.88 7.70 -14.71
CA LYS A 155 -19.64 9.14 -14.98
C LYS A 155 -20.06 10.04 -13.82
N ARG A 156 -21.10 9.67 -13.09
CA ARG A 156 -21.57 10.41 -11.91
C ARG A 156 -20.59 10.37 -10.75
N ASN A 157 -19.80 9.29 -10.62
CA ASN A 157 -18.86 9.05 -9.54
C ASN A 157 -17.40 9.04 -10.02
N ALA A 158 -17.05 9.80 -11.05
CA ALA A 158 -15.69 9.82 -11.61
C ALA A 158 -14.59 10.16 -10.60
N THR A 159 -14.92 10.92 -9.55
CA THR A 159 -13.99 11.24 -8.43
C THR A 159 -13.75 10.05 -7.51
N ALA A 160 -14.69 9.10 -7.41
CA ALA A 160 -14.57 7.86 -6.63
C ALA A 160 -14.14 6.67 -7.50
N SER A 161 -13.40 6.93 -8.57
CA SER A 161 -12.99 5.93 -9.54
C SER A 161 -12.11 4.85 -8.92
N SER A 162 -12.59 3.61 -8.89
CA SER A 162 -11.81 2.44 -8.49
C SER A 162 -10.68 2.10 -9.46
N THR A 163 -10.67 2.72 -10.66
CA THR A 163 -9.61 2.52 -11.67
C THR A 163 -8.34 3.31 -11.36
N LEU A 164 -8.42 4.36 -10.55
CA LEU A 164 -7.28 5.14 -10.10
C LEU A 164 -6.79 4.61 -8.76
N ILE A 165 -5.61 4.03 -8.76
CA ILE A 165 -4.96 3.54 -7.54
C ILE A 165 -4.32 4.73 -6.83
N ARG A 166 -4.80 4.99 -5.60
CA ARG A 166 -4.36 6.13 -4.79
C ARG A 166 -3.61 5.65 -3.55
N SER A 167 -2.68 6.47 -3.09
CA SER A 167 -2.04 6.24 -1.81
C SER A 167 -3.04 6.39 -0.67
N THR A 168 -2.99 5.46 0.30
CA THR A 168 -3.79 5.50 1.53
C THR A 168 -3.09 6.24 2.66
N ILE A 169 -1.80 6.53 2.51
CA ILE A 169 -0.98 7.25 3.48
C ILE A 169 -0.09 8.27 2.76
N THR A 170 0.39 9.26 3.51
CA THR A 170 1.45 10.16 3.05
C THR A 170 2.81 9.54 3.39
N GLY A 171 3.72 9.45 2.41
CA GLY A 171 5.04 8.85 2.64
C GLY A 171 5.89 8.79 1.38
N LEU A 172 6.92 7.96 1.45
CA LEU A 172 7.83 7.66 0.34
C LEU A 172 7.45 6.31 -0.28
N ILE A 173 7.43 6.24 -1.61
CA ILE A 173 7.28 4.97 -2.31
C ILE A 173 8.61 4.22 -2.24
N LEU A 174 8.59 3.06 -1.58
CA LEU A 174 9.78 2.20 -1.46
C LEU A 174 9.99 1.36 -2.72
N ASP A 175 8.91 0.78 -3.24
CA ASP A 175 8.95 -0.10 -4.41
C ASP A 175 7.65 -0.03 -5.21
N VAL A 176 7.78 -0.27 -6.53
CA VAL A 176 6.67 -0.41 -7.49
C VAL A 176 6.92 -1.68 -8.30
N PRO A 177 6.53 -2.88 -7.77
CA PRO A 177 6.87 -4.16 -8.39
C PRO A 177 6.14 -4.44 -9.70
N VAL A 178 5.20 -3.59 -10.10
CA VAL A 178 4.38 -3.76 -11.31
C VAL A 178 4.85 -2.85 -12.44
N LYS A 179 4.54 -3.26 -13.68
CA LYS A 179 4.83 -2.50 -14.91
C LYS A 179 3.57 -2.29 -15.72
N VAL A 180 3.57 -1.26 -16.58
CA VAL A 180 2.50 -1.05 -17.55
C VAL A 180 2.31 -2.32 -18.39
N GLY A 181 1.07 -2.77 -18.52
CA GLY A 181 0.69 -4.01 -19.18
C GLY A 181 0.58 -5.23 -18.26
N ASN A 182 1.03 -5.15 -17.00
CA ASN A 182 0.85 -6.26 -16.05
C ASN A 182 -0.62 -6.39 -15.66
N SER A 183 -1.08 -7.65 -15.53
CA SER A 183 -2.38 -7.96 -14.93
C SER A 183 -2.30 -7.86 -13.42
N VAL A 184 -3.29 -7.24 -12.80
CA VAL A 184 -3.42 -7.08 -11.36
C VAL A 184 -4.76 -7.61 -10.87
N ILE A 185 -4.76 -8.19 -9.68
CA ILE A 185 -5.92 -8.82 -9.07
C ILE A 185 -6.22 -8.09 -7.77
N GLN A 186 -7.51 -7.76 -7.54
CA GLN A 186 -7.95 -7.16 -6.29
C GLN A 186 -7.78 -8.14 -5.12
N SER A 187 -7.52 -7.60 -3.94
CA SER A 187 -7.47 -8.35 -2.69
C SER A 187 -8.88 -8.83 -2.28
N ASN A 188 -8.98 -10.09 -1.84
CA ASN A 188 -10.19 -10.67 -1.27
C ASN A 188 -9.84 -11.64 -0.15
N THR A 189 -10.85 -12.26 0.49
CA THR A 189 -10.67 -13.19 1.62
C THR A 189 -9.78 -14.40 1.31
N PHE A 190 -9.63 -14.77 0.04
CA PHE A 190 -8.86 -15.95 -0.41
C PHE A 190 -7.56 -15.58 -1.10
N ASN A 191 -7.36 -14.30 -1.45
CA ASN A 191 -6.20 -13.85 -2.20
C ASN A 191 -5.78 -12.46 -1.71
N ASP A 192 -4.52 -12.33 -1.33
CA ASP A 192 -3.93 -11.06 -0.87
C ASP A 192 -3.92 -9.96 -1.93
N GLY A 193 -4.18 -10.31 -3.19
CA GLY A 193 -4.14 -9.38 -4.31
C GLY A 193 -2.72 -8.99 -4.73
N THR A 194 -2.63 -8.19 -5.79
CA THR A 194 -1.34 -7.73 -6.34
C THR A 194 -0.94 -6.42 -5.66
N THR A 195 0.26 -6.34 -5.09
CA THR A 195 0.83 -5.08 -4.59
C THR A 195 1.23 -4.21 -5.78
N ILE A 196 0.72 -2.98 -5.83
CA ILE A 196 1.03 -1.98 -6.87
C ILE A 196 2.24 -1.14 -6.46
N ALA A 197 2.26 -0.70 -5.22
CA ALA A 197 3.34 0.07 -4.63
C ALA A 197 3.40 -0.19 -3.13
N THR A 198 4.59 -0.10 -2.55
CA THR A 198 4.80 -0.08 -1.09
C THR A 198 5.14 1.34 -0.69
N VAL A 199 4.34 1.92 0.21
CA VAL A 199 4.52 3.27 0.73
C VAL A 199 4.82 3.21 2.21
N ALA A 200 5.79 4.00 2.67
CA ALA A 200 6.18 4.04 4.07
C ALA A 200 6.38 5.48 4.57
N ASP A 201 6.11 5.70 5.84
CA ASP A 201 6.46 6.95 6.51
C ASP A 201 7.93 6.91 6.95
N MET A 202 8.75 7.74 6.31
CA MET A 202 10.19 7.85 6.59
C MET A 202 10.52 8.72 7.81
N ASN A 203 9.51 9.27 8.50
CA ASN A 203 9.73 10.05 9.73
C ASN A 203 9.82 9.14 10.96
N ASP A 204 9.30 7.91 10.90
CA ASP A 204 9.35 6.94 11.99
C ASP A 204 10.12 5.69 11.54
N LEU A 205 11.43 5.69 11.81
CA LEU A 205 12.34 4.61 11.45
C LEU A 205 12.67 3.77 12.68
N ILE A 206 12.75 2.47 12.49
CA ILE A 206 13.19 1.51 13.50
C ILE A 206 14.48 0.83 13.05
N PHE A 207 15.37 0.57 14.00
CA PHE A 207 16.55 -0.25 13.79
C PHE A 207 16.24 -1.70 14.17
N LYS A 208 16.31 -2.63 13.21
CA LYS A 208 16.24 -4.06 13.45
C LYS A 208 17.62 -4.67 13.40
N GLY A 209 18.16 -5.00 14.57
CA GLY A 209 19.48 -5.61 14.71
C GLY A 209 19.36 -7.09 15.07
N ASN A 210 20.29 -7.90 14.55
CA ASN A 210 20.48 -9.27 14.99
C ASN A 210 21.52 -9.28 16.11
N LEU A 211 21.10 -9.73 17.30
CA LEU A 211 21.94 -9.88 18.47
C LEU A 211 22.27 -11.36 18.65
N ASP A 212 23.54 -11.65 18.97
CA ASP A 212 23.96 -13.01 19.32
C ASP A 212 23.30 -13.43 20.65
N GLU A 213 22.92 -14.69 20.79
CA GLU A 213 22.26 -15.25 21.96
C GLU A 213 23.07 -15.01 23.25
N THR A 214 24.41 -14.96 23.16
CA THR A 214 25.31 -14.70 24.27
C THR A 214 25.31 -13.24 24.74
N GLU A 215 24.82 -12.33 23.92
CA GLU A 215 24.79 -10.88 24.19
C GLU A 215 23.39 -10.36 24.57
N VAL A 216 22.33 -11.15 24.32
CA VAL A 216 20.92 -10.78 24.62
C VAL A 216 20.71 -10.37 26.08
N GLY A 217 21.36 -11.10 27.02
CA GLY A 217 21.26 -10.80 28.45
C GLY A 217 21.98 -9.55 28.93
N LYS A 218 22.59 -8.79 28.01
CA LYS A 218 23.39 -7.58 28.31
C LYS A 218 22.77 -6.30 27.76
N VAL A 219 21.65 -6.43 27.04
CA VAL A 219 20.92 -5.31 26.43
C VAL A 219 19.58 -5.18 27.12
N ASP A 220 19.35 -4.06 27.77
CA ASP A 220 18.09 -3.71 28.43
C ASP A 220 17.36 -2.62 27.62
N GLU A 221 16.03 -2.53 27.80
CA GLU A 221 15.24 -1.46 27.21
C GLU A 221 15.75 -0.08 27.67
N GLY A 222 16.10 0.78 26.71
CA GLY A 222 16.59 2.13 26.97
C GLY A 222 18.11 2.26 27.06
N THR A 223 18.86 1.22 26.67
CA THR A 223 20.33 1.25 26.65
C THR A 223 20.86 2.05 25.46
#